data_b8952fe8a23208572eb1627de983764b
#
_entry.id   b8952fe8a23208572eb1627de983764b
#
_cell.length_a   1.000
_cell.length_b   1.000
_cell.length_c   1.000
_cell.angle_alpha   90.00
_cell.angle_beta   90.00
_cell.angle_gamma   90.00
#
_symmetry.space_group_name_H-M   'P 1'
#
loop_
_entity.id
_entity.type
_entity.pdbx_description
1 polymer ?
#
loop_
_entity_poly.entity_id
_entity_poly.type
_entity_poly.pdbx_seq_one_letter_code
_entity_poly.pdbx_strand_id
1 'polypeptide(L)' 'QPQNVNKSGTLYLRLPGEEGMLYPKIRCILNMFPGESKAVLFFADTGRRRGTQCCIRESMLSELKNVLGEANVVLK' A
#
# COMPACT_ATOMS: atom_id res chain seq x y z
N GLN A 1 -16.31 -19.31 0.70
CA GLN A 1 -15.88 -18.11 1.31
C GLN A 1 -15.39 -17.06 0.30
N PRO A 2 -15.88 -15.93 0.39
CA PRO A 2 -15.48 -14.89 -0.56
C PRO A 2 -14.03 -14.47 -0.38
N GLN A 3 -13.31 -14.48 -1.45
CA GLN A 3 -11.94 -14.02 -1.50
C GLN A 3 -11.84 -12.52 -1.68
N ASN A 4 -12.96 -11.89 -1.91
CA ASN A 4 -12.98 -10.46 -2.16
C ASN A 4 -13.21 -9.64 -0.91
N VAL A 5 -13.27 -10.30 0.23
CA VAL A 5 -13.45 -9.61 1.48
C VAL A 5 -12.19 -8.83 1.81
N ASN A 6 -12.41 -7.60 2.22
CA ASN A 6 -11.36 -6.72 2.66
C ASN A 6 -10.68 -7.31 3.89
N LYS A 7 -9.37 -7.34 3.90
CA LYS A 7 -8.63 -7.82 5.05
C LYS A 7 -8.66 -6.81 6.17
N SER A 8 -8.74 -7.30 7.39
CA SER A 8 -8.70 -6.43 8.57
C SER A 8 -7.30 -5.88 8.78
N GLY A 9 -7.23 -4.71 9.38
CA GLY A 9 -5.97 -4.13 9.79
C GLY A 9 -5.59 -2.91 8.99
N THR A 10 -4.36 -2.48 9.20
CA THR A 10 -3.80 -1.31 8.52
C THR A 10 -2.62 -1.76 7.69
N LEU A 11 -2.60 -1.30 6.45
CA LEU A 11 -1.51 -1.61 5.53
C LEU A 11 -0.44 -0.54 5.67
N TYR A 12 0.80 -0.96 5.85
CA TYR A 12 1.95 -0.07 5.94
C TYR A 12 2.86 -0.30 4.75
N LEU A 13 3.14 0.76 4.02
CA LEU A 13 3.99 0.71 2.85
C LEU A 13 5.17 1.65 3.05
N ARG A 14 6.36 1.14 2.85
CA ARG A 14 7.57 1.94 2.96
C ARG A 14 8.11 2.24 1.58
N LEU A 15 8.25 3.53 1.29
CA LEU A 15 8.80 4.00 0.03
C LEU A 15 10.11 4.73 0.30
N PRO A 16 11.05 4.72 -0.66
CA PRO A 16 12.30 5.47 -0.50
C PRO A 16 12.07 6.98 -0.44
N GLY A 17 11.04 7.49 -1.10
CA GLY A 17 10.73 8.91 -1.06
C GLY A 17 9.50 9.23 -1.87
N GLU A 18 9.06 10.50 -1.79
CA GLU A 18 7.92 10.98 -2.55
C GLU A 18 8.27 11.23 -4.01
N GLU A 19 9.52 11.50 -4.29
CA GLU A 19 9.97 11.76 -5.65
C GLU A 19 10.31 10.44 -6.34
N GLY A 20 10.26 10.46 -7.67
CA GLY A 20 10.56 9.29 -8.48
C GLY A 20 9.31 8.56 -8.92
N MET A 21 9.50 7.37 -9.45
CA MET A 21 8.43 6.62 -10.10
C MET A 21 7.60 5.76 -9.17
N LEU A 22 8.12 5.46 -7.99
CA LEU A 22 7.46 4.52 -7.10
C LEU A 22 6.18 5.07 -6.50
N TYR A 23 6.20 6.29 -6.03
CA TYR A 23 5.02 6.88 -5.38
C TYR A 23 3.82 6.93 -6.32
N PRO A 24 3.92 7.51 -7.54
CA PRO A 24 2.79 7.49 -8.46
C PRO A 24 2.32 6.09 -8.79
N LYS A 25 3.25 5.15 -8.93
CA LYS A 25 2.91 3.77 -9.23
C LYS A 25 2.12 3.13 -8.10
N ILE A 26 2.54 3.35 -6.86
CA ILE A 26 1.83 2.84 -5.70
C ILE A 26 0.43 3.46 -5.61
N ARG A 27 0.33 4.76 -5.85
CA ARG A 27 -0.98 5.42 -5.85
C ARG A 27 -1.91 4.84 -6.89
N CYS A 28 -1.40 4.54 -8.08
CA CYS A 28 -2.22 3.89 -9.10
C CYS A 28 -2.74 2.54 -8.64
N ILE A 29 -1.88 1.75 -8.02
CA ILE A 29 -2.28 0.44 -7.51
C ILE A 29 -3.37 0.59 -6.45
N LEU A 30 -3.18 1.50 -5.51
CA LEU A 30 -4.17 1.72 -4.46
C LEU A 30 -5.50 2.22 -5.02
N ASN A 31 -5.45 3.05 -6.04
CA ASN A 31 -6.66 3.57 -6.68
C ASN A 31 -7.45 2.49 -7.43
N MET A 32 -6.80 1.41 -7.83
CA MET A 32 -7.48 0.30 -8.47
C MET A 32 -8.25 -0.57 -7.47
N PHE A 33 -8.01 -0.38 -6.20
CA PHE A 33 -8.65 -1.13 -5.13
C PHE A 33 -9.27 -0.17 -4.11
N PRO A 34 -10.32 0.56 -4.50
CA PRO A 34 -10.94 1.50 -3.57
C PRO A 34 -11.64 0.77 -2.43
N GLY A 35 -11.59 1.35 -1.26
CA GLY A 35 -12.20 0.75 -0.08
C GLY A 35 -12.01 1.61 1.16
N GLU A 36 -12.32 1.04 2.30
CA GLU A 36 -12.32 1.77 3.57
C GLU A 36 -11.21 1.35 4.53
N SER A 37 -10.37 0.41 4.14
CA SER A 37 -9.25 0.02 4.98
C SER A 37 -8.15 1.07 4.93
N LYS A 38 -7.50 1.27 6.07
CA LYS A 38 -6.45 2.28 6.15
C LYS A 38 -5.15 1.77 5.54
N ALA A 39 -4.48 2.65 4.83
CA ALA A 39 -3.14 2.41 4.35
C ALA A 39 -2.27 3.60 4.69
N VAL A 40 -1.08 3.33 5.18
CA VAL A 40 -0.12 4.37 5.55
C VAL A 40 1.11 4.23 4.68
N LEU A 41 1.46 5.32 4.00
CA LEU A 41 2.66 5.38 3.17
C LEU A 41 3.74 6.09 3.97
N PHE A 42 4.85 5.43 4.17
CA PHE A 42 5.98 6.02 4.88
C PHE A 42 7.10 6.33 3.88
N PHE A 43 7.54 7.57 3.87
CA PHE A 43 8.60 8.04 2.98
C PHE A 43 9.91 8.09 3.76
N ALA A 44 10.80 7.18 3.45
CA ALA A 44 12.02 7.00 4.22
C ALA A 44 12.98 8.19 4.13
N ASP A 45 12.95 8.92 3.02
CA ASP A 45 13.84 10.06 2.81
C ASP A 45 13.52 11.24 3.73
N THR A 46 12.25 11.50 3.98
CA THR A 46 11.81 12.62 4.80
C THR A 46 11.26 12.20 6.14
N GLY A 47 10.98 10.91 6.32
CA GLY A 47 10.32 10.41 7.51
C GLY A 47 8.84 10.77 7.58
N ARG A 48 8.26 11.24 6.50
CA ARG A 48 6.85 11.62 6.46
C ARG A 48 5.96 10.41 6.27
N ARG A 49 4.73 10.58 6.69
CA ARG A 49 3.69 9.56 6.50
C ARG A 49 2.49 10.18 5.82
N ARG A 50 1.85 9.38 4.99
CA ARG A 50 0.63 9.81 4.32
C ARG A 50 -0.41 8.73 4.47
N GLY A 51 -1.57 9.09 5.00
CA GLY A 51 -2.69 8.16 5.14
C GLY A 51 -3.56 8.13 3.92
N THR A 52 -4.04 6.94 3.57
CA THR A 52 -4.99 6.78 2.49
C THR A 52 -5.90 5.60 2.82
N GLN A 53 -6.84 5.31 1.95
CA GLN A 53 -7.76 4.21 2.12
C GLN A 53 -7.80 3.36 0.86
N CYS A 54 -8.00 2.07 1.05
CA CYS A 54 -8.07 1.13 -0.05
C CYS A 54 -8.76 -0.14 0.40
N CYS A 55 -9.05 -1.03 -0.55
CA CYS A 55 -9.54 -2.37 -0.25
C CYS A 55 -8.33 -3.30 -0.26
N ILE A 56 -8.00 -3.88 0.88
CA ILE A 56 -6.82 -4.73 1.00
C ILE A 56 -7.15 -6.13 0.49
N ARG A 57 -6.53 -6.51 -0.62
CA ARG A 57 -6.71 -7.82 -1.25
C ARG A 57 -5.37 -8.46 -1.53
N GLU A 58 -5.39 -9.77 -1.67
CA GLU A 58 -4.17 -10.53 -1.98
C GLU A 58 -3.52 -10.06 -3.27
N SER A 59 -4.31 -9.83 -4.32
CA SER A 59 -3.77 -9.38 -5.59
C SER A 59 -3.09 -8.03 -5.46
N MET A 60 -3.68 -7.12 -4.68
CA MET A 60 -3.07 -5.82 -4.43
C MET A 60 -1.76 -5.96 -3.67
N LEU A 61 -1.76 -6.80 -2.63
CA LEU A 61 -0.57 -7.02 -1.82
C LEU A 61 0.55 -7.61 -2.66
N SER A 62 0.22 -8.52 -3.57
CA SER A 62 1.19 -9.13 -4.46
C SER A 62 1.83 -8.07 -5.36
N GLU A 63 1.01 -7.18 -5.93
CA GLU A 63 1.53 -6.11 -6.78
C GLU A 63 2.44 -5.15 -5.99
N LEU A 64 2.01 -4.79 -4.78
CA LEU A 64 2.81 -3.90 -3.95
C LEU A 64 4.14 -4.53 -3.58
N LYS A 65 4.14 -5.82 -3.28
CA LYS A 65 5.37 -6.54 -2.95
C LYS A 65 6.31 -6.61 -4.14
N ASN A 66 5.75 -6.73 -5.35
CA ASN A 66 6.57 -6.72 -6.55
C ASN A 66 7.24 -5.37 -6.81
N VAL A 67 6.57 -4.29 -6.44
CA VAL A 67 7.09 -2.95 -6.66
C VAL A 67 8.04 -2.51 -5.55
N LEU A 68 7.66 -2.75 -4.31
CA LEU A 68 8.40 -2.25 -3.15
C LEU A 68 9.31 -3.28 -2.50
N GLY A 69 9.02 -4.56 -2.72
CA GLY A 69 9.68 -5.63 -2.01
C GLY A 69 8.86 -6.07 -0.82
N GLU A 70 8.96 -7.35 -0.49
CA GLU A 70 8.14 -7.95 0.55
C GLU A 70 8.37 -7.32 1.92
N ALA A 71 9.61 -6.94 2.22
CA ALA A 71 9.95 -6.35 3.50
C ALA A 71 9.35 -4.96 3.70
N ASN A 72 8.95 -4.31 2.63
CA ASN A 72 8.41 -2.95 2.67
C ASN A 72 6.89 -2.90 2.65
N VAL A 73 6.24 -4.04 2.66
CA VAL A 73 4.78 -4.15 2.67
C VAL A 73 4.38 -4.95 3.91
N VAL A 74 3.73 -4.28 4.86
CA VAL A 74 3.36 -4.90 6.12
C VAL A 74 1.88 -4.67 6.37
N LEU A 75 1.19 -5.73 6.74
CA LEU A 75 -0.22 -5.65 7.14
C LEU A 75 -0.31 -5.99 8.63
N LYS A 76 -0.85 -5.06 9.41
CA LYS A 76 -0.98 -5.25 10.85
C LYS A 76 -2.40 -5.09 11.34
#